data_58240c7cfaac7c58e618de29d3e16012
#
_entry.id   58240c7cfaac7c58e618de29d3e16012
#
_cell.length_a   1.000
_cell.length_b   1.000
_cell.length_c   1.000
_cell.angle_alpha   90.00
_cell.angle_beta   90.00
_cell.angle_gamma   90.00
#
_symmetry.space_group_name_H-M   'P 1'
#
loop_
_entity.id
_entity.type
_entity.pdbx_description
1 polymer ?
#
loop_
_entity_poly.entity_id
_entity_poly.type
_entity_poly.pdbx_seq_one_letter_code
_entity_poly.pdbx_strand_id
1 'polypeptide(L)'
;MKTIRVMSMLAMMLGLLAVSAAAQSVQSDYDRGFRFSELKTFSFAKQQRAATDPLASDTLNNGRIRNGLESQLTTSGFRMETEKADFVIAYYVSTKNKLNVQDFGYGPPRWFGNRDIRVNQYSEGTLMVDFIDAKSNQVIWRGRASGTLEMKGVDKKISKSVEKLVKQFLKDTQKKG
;
A
#
# COMPACT_ATOMS: atom_id res chain seq x y z
N MET A 1 19.94 -30.52 -36.39
CA MET A 1 19.92 -30.98 -34.98
C MET A 1 20.63 -30.03 -34.01
N LYS A 2 21.66 -29.27 -34.39
CA LYS A 2 22.33 -28.27 -33.48
C LYS A 2 21.51 -27.03 -33.23
N THR A 3 20.72 -26.52 -34.21
CA THR A 3 19.88 -25.33 -34.10
C THR A 3 18.69 -25.48 -33.14
N ILE A 4 18.10 -26.67 -33.04
CA ILE A 4 16.98 -26.98 -32.13
C ILE A 4 17.44 -26.97 -30.67
N ARG A 5 18.66 -27.45 -30.38
CA ARG A 5 19.23 -27.46 -29.04
C ARG A 5 19.56 -26.06 -28.53
N VAL A 6 19.98 -25.14 -29.39
CA VAL A 6 20.26 -23.76 -29.04
C VAL A 6 18.96 -22.97 -28.73
N MET A 7 17.90 -23.18 -29.52
CA MET A 7 16.59 -22.59 -29.27
C MET A 7 15.97 -23.09 -27.97
N SER A 8 16.14 -24.37 -27.64
CA SER A 8 15.65 -24.95 -26.38
C SER A 8 16.39 -24.40 -25.16
N MET A 9 17.68 -24.13 -25.24
CA MET A 9 18.46 -23.49 -24.17
C MET A 9 18.09 -22.01 -23.98
N LEU A 10 17.81 -21.28 -25.05
CA LEU A 10 17.41 -19.87 -24.98
C LEU A 10 16.01 -19.69 -24.35
N ALA A 11 15.09 -20.62 -24.65
CA ALA A 11 13.75 -20.64 -24.03
C ALA A 11 13.77 -20.94 -22.53
N MET A 12 14.71 -21.78 -22.09
CA MET A 12 14.87 -22.13 -20.67
C MET A 12 15.51 -21.00 -19.84
N MET A 13 16.29 -20.12 -20.47
CA MET A 13 16.94 -18.99 -19.80
C MET A 13 15.99 -17.79 -19.60
N LEU A 14 14.90 -17.69 -20.36
CA LEU A 14 13.87 -16.62 -20.22
C LEU A 14 12.90 -16.88 -19.06
N GLY A 15 12.86 -18.08 -18.50
CA GLY A 15 11.92 -18.47 -17.45
C GLY A 15 12.36 -18.12 -16.02
N LEU A 16 13.58 -17.64 -15.79
CA LEU A 16 14.14 -17.46 -14.44
C LEU A 16 14.11 -16.02 -13.90
N LEU A 17 13.48 -15.07 -14.58
CA LEU A 17 13.31 -13.71 -14.08
C LEU A 17 11.96 -13.50 -13.37
N ALA A 18 11.51 -14.47 -12.57
CA ALA A 18 10.48 -14.23 -11.57
C ALA A 18 11.11 -13.44 -10.42
N VAL A 19 11.31 -12.14 -10.62
CA VAL A 19 11.63 -11.20 -9.53
C VAL A 19 10.47 -11.24 -8.57
N SER A 20 10.68 -11.86 -7.41
CA SER A 20 9.77 -11.77 -6.26
C SER A 20 9.71 -10.31 -5.83
N ALA A 21 8.85 -9.53 -6.47
CA ALA A 21 8.48 -8.21 -5.98
C ALA A 21 7.86 -8.43 -4.60
N ALA A 22 8.52 -7.96 -3.54
CA ALA A 22 7.95 -7.90 -2.20
C ALA A 22 6.61 -7.18 -2.31
N ALA A 23 5.54 -7.98 -2.33
CA ALA A 23 4.21 -7.51 -2.67
C ALA A 23 3.68 -6.68 -1.51
N GLN A 24 3.57 -5.36 -1.72
CA GLN A 24 2.74 -4.53 -0.85
C GLN A 24 1.32 -5.12 -0.86
N SER A 25 0.84 -5.54 0.31
CA SER A 25 -0.53 -6.03 0.46
C SER A 25 -1.48 -4.83 0.50
N VAL A 26 -2.53 -4.88 -0.31
CA VAL A 26 -3.64 -3.94 -0.24
C VAL A 26 -4.90 -4.70 0.12
N GLN A 27 -5.61 -4.19 1.11
CA GLN A 27 -6.89 -4.69 1.58
C GLN A 27 -7.88 -3.54 1.56
N SER A 28 -9.14 -3.82 1.25
CA SER A 28 -10.22 -2.83 1.27
C SER A 28 -11.50 -3.42 1.84
N ASP A 29 -12.30 -2.54 2.42
CA ASP A 29 -13.66 -2.80 2.85
C ASP A 29 -14.54 -1.59 2.47
N TYR A 30 -15.81 -1.83 2.11
CA TYR A 30 -16.69 -0.77 1.66
C TYR A 30 -18.16 -1.10 1.86
N ASP A 31 -18.97 -0.07 1.98
CA ASP A 31 -20.42 -0.20 2.04
C ASP A 31 -20.99 -0.62 0.67
N ARG A 32 -21.44 -1.86 0.59
CA ARG A 32 -22.01 -2.43 -0.64
C ARG A 32 -23.36 -1.83 -1.03
N GLY A 33 -24.04 -1.16 -0.11
CA GLY A 33 -25.30 -0.45 -0.35
C GLY A 33 -25.14 0.96 -0.88
N PHE A 34 -23.93 1.54 -0.76
CA PHE A 34 -23.66 2.91 -1.14
C PHE A 34 -23.55 3.10 -2.66
N ARG A 35 -24.09 4.19 -3.17
CA ARG A 35 -24.07 4.55 -4.61
C ARG A 35 -22.84 5.39 -4.95
N PHE A 36 -21.72 4.73 -5.18
CA PHE A 36 -20.44 5.38 -5.51
C PHE A 36 -20.45 6.15 -6.83
N SER A 37 -21.36 5.82 -7.75
CA SER A 37 -21.50 6.51 -9.06
C SER A 37 -21.93 7.97 -8.92
N GLU A 38 -22.50 8.36 -7.78
CA GLU A 38 -22.91 9.75 -7.52
C GLU A 38 -21.75 10.64 -7.05
N LEU A 39 -20.63 10.05 -6.62
CA LEU A 39 -19.47 10.80 -6.13
C LEU A 39 -18.70 11.43 -7.29
N LYS A 40 -18.46 12.73 -7.21
CA LYS A 40 -17.72 13.52 -8.21
C LYS A 40 -16.65 14.40 -7.59
N THR A 41 -16.85 14.82 -6.36
CA THR A 41 -15.99 15.79 -5.70
C THR A 41 -15.50 15.29 -4.35
N PHE A 42 -14.27 15.67 -3.99
CA PHE A 42 -13.66 15.27 -2.73
C PHE A 42 -12.97 16.44 -2.04
N SER A 43 -12.86 16.32 -0.73
CA SER A 43 -12.01 17.19 0.11
C SER A 43 -11.14 16.34 1.04
N PHE A 44 -10.22 16.98 1.73
CA PHE A 44 -9.44 16.32 2.78
C PHE A 44 -9.92 16.74 4.15
N ALA A 45 -10.03 15.78 5.06
CA ALA A 45 -10.29 16.05 6.46
C ALA A 45 -9.18 16.94 7.05
N LYS A 46 -9.56 17.81 7.97
CA LYS A 46 -8.58 18.54 8.80
C LYS A 46 -7.82 17.49 9.61
N GLN A 47 -6.56 17.29 9.29
CA GLN A 47 -5.75 16.23 9.88
C GLN A 47 -5.50 16.53 11.36
N GLN A 48 -6.06 15.72 12.26
CA GLN A 48 -5.62 15.70 13.64
C GLN A 48 -4.35 14.86 13.70
N ARG A 49 -3.22 15.52 13.95
CA ARG A 49 -1.92 14.82 14.08
C ARG A 49 -1.95 14.01 15.38
N ALA A 50 -1.93 12.70 15.28
CA ALA A 50 -1.62 11.85 16.43
C ALA A 50 -0.13 12.07 16.76
N ALA A 51 0.15 12.69 17.90
CA ALA A 51 1.49 13.14 18.29
C ALA A 51 2.51 12.01 18.55
N THR A 52 2.08 10.75 18.50
CA THR A 52 2.87 9.59 18.93
C THR A 52 3.51 8.79 17.80
N ASP A 53 3.11 8.99 16.54
CA ASP A 53 3.69 8.25 15.40
C ASP A 53 4.68 9.16 14.63
N PRO A 54 5.98 8.79 14.55
CA PRO A 54 6.99 9.60 13.85
C PRO A 54 6.68 9.84 12.38
N LEU A 55 5.99 8.90 11.70
CA LEU A 55 5.57 9.08 10.30
C LEU A 55 4.34 9.97 10.18
N ALA A 56 3.43 9.94 11.15
CA ALA A 56 2.27 10.82 11.18
C ALA A 56 2.67 12.28 11.43
N SER A 57 3.77 12.53 12.15
CA SER A 57 4.31 13.87 12.38
C SER A 57 5.18 14.39 11.22
N ASP A 58 5.60 13.53 10.30
CA ASP A 58 6.46 13.89 9.16
C ASP A 58 5.65 14.67 8.10
N THR A 59 5.85 15.98 8.08
CA THR A 59 5.17 16.89 7.15
C THR A 59 5.49 16.60 5.69
N LEU A 60 6.70 16.11 5.39
CA LEU A 60 7.12 15.78 4.02
C LEU A 60 6.39 14.55 3.49
N ASN A 61 6.30 13.48 4.27
CA ASN A 61 5.59 12.28 3.88
C ASN A 61 4.07 12.50 3.85
N ASN A 62 3.52 13.30 4.76
CA ASN A 62 2.13 13.75 4.71
C ASN A 62 1.81 14.51 3.41
N GLY A 63 2.70 15.42 3.01
CA GLY A 63 2.56 16.13 1.73
C GLY A 63 2.58 15.17 0.54
N ARG A 64 3.47 14.18 0.53
CA ARG A 64 3.55 13.18 -0.53
C ARG A 64 2.28 12.33 -0.64
N ILE A 65 1.72 11.91 0.49
CA ILE A 65 0.47 11.12 0.52
C ILE A 65 -0.69 11.96 -0.01
N ARG A 66 -0.85 13.18 0.50
CA ARG A 66 -1.92 14.09 0.10
C ARG A 66 -1.86 14.39 -1.40
N ASN A 67 -0.70 14.84 -1.88
CA ASN A 67 -0.50 15.18 -3.29
C ASN A 67 -0.69 13.94 -4.20
N GLY A 68 -0.24 12.79 -3.74
CA GLY A 68 -0.44 11.53 -4.46
C GLY A 68 -1.91 11.13 -4.56
N LEU A 69 -2.69 11.22 -3.47
CA LEU A 69 -4.13 10.95 -3.47
C LEU A 69 -4.87 11.93 -4.38
N GLU A 70 -4.57 13.24 -4.25
CA GLU A 70 -5.15 14.29 -5.09
C GLU A 70 -4.89 14.03 -6.57
N SER A 71 -3.64 13.80 -6.94
CA SER A 71 -3.24 13.54 -8.34
C SER A 71 -3.94 12.29 -8.90
N GLN A 72 -3.96 11.17 -8.17
CA GLN A 72 -4.56 9.92 -8.62
C GLN A 72 -6.09 10.04 -8.78
N LEU A 73 -6.77 10.69 -7.84
CA LEU A 73 -8.23 10.90 -7.89
C LEU A 73 -8.61 11.88 -9.01
N THR A 74 -7.86 12.98 -9.17
CA THR A 74 -8.11 13.94 -10.24
C THR A 74 -7.92 13.31 -11.62
N THR A 75 -6.85 12.50 -11.80
CA THR A 75 -6.63 11.73 -13.03
C THR A 75 -7.77 10.71 -13.26
N SER A 76 -8.42 10.25 -12.21
CA SER A 76 -9.56 9.31 -12.30
C SER A 76 -10.92 10.00 -12.49
N GLY A 77 -10.95 11.33 -12.66
CA GLY A 77 -12.15 12.09 -12.97
C GLY A 77 -12.84 12.77 -11.79
N PHE A 78 -12.30 12.63 -10.56
CA PHE A 78 -12.81 13.38 -9.39
C PHE A 78 -12.23 14.80 -9.37
N ARG A 79 -12.95 15.74 -8.74
CA ARG A 79 -12.50 17.11 -8.55
C ARG A 79 -12.35 17.44 -7.07
N MET A 80 -11.29 18.17 -6.72
CA MET A 80 -11.12 18.65 -5.38
C MET A 80 -12.03 19.88 -5.13
N GLU A 81 -12.80 19.83 -4.05
CA GLU A 81 -13.69 20.90 -3.58
C GLU A 81 -13.52 21.07 -2.07
N THR A 82 -13.35 22.32 -1.62
CA THR A 82 -13.08 22.60 -0.20
C THR A 82 -14.34 22.78 0.65
N GLU A 83 -15.44 23.23 0.05
CA GLU A 83 -16.64 23.61 0.82
C GLU A 83 -17.80 22.62 0.73
N LYS A 84 -18.02 22.01 -0.43
CA LYS A 84 -19.17 21.12 -0.71
C LYS A 84 -18.76 19.86 -1.45
N ALA A 85 -17.78 19.17 -0.92
CA ALA A 85 -17.37 17.88 -1.47
C ALA A 85 -18.41 16.79 -1.21
N ASP A 86 -18.52 15.82 -2.13
CA ASP A 86 -19.39 14.66 -1.97
C ASP A 86 -18.82 13.70 -0.90
N PHE A 87 -17.50 13.60 -0.82
CA PHE A 87 -16.83 12.81 0.20
C PHE A 87 -15.56 13.49 0.73
N VAL A 88 -15.19 13.10 1.94
CA VAL A 88 -14.02 13.58 2.67
C VAL A 88 -13.00 12.45 2.78
N ILE A 89 -11.73 12.76 2.51
CA ILE A 89 -10.63 11.81 2.62
C ILE A 89 -9.92 12.03 3.95
N ALA A 90 -9.88 11.00 4.78
CA ALA A 90 -8.99 10.90 5.93
C ALA A 90 -7.93 9.83 5.67
N TYR A 91 -6.69 10.06 6.13
CA TYR A 91 -5.65 9.04 6.03
C TYR A 91 -4.80 9.00 7.29
N TYR A 92 -4.30 7.82 7.59
CA TYR A 92 -3.54 7.50 8.78
C TYR A 92 -2.30 6.71 8.39
N VAL A 93 -1.19 7.05 8.99
CA VAL A 93 0.07 6.32 8.82
C VAL A 93 0.46 5.74 10.17
N SER A 94 0.89 4.49 10.17
CA SER A 94 1.49 3.88 11.37
C SER A 94 2.70 3.04 11.00
N THR A 95 3.66 2.99 11.93
CA THR A 95 4.88 2.20 11.80
C THR A 95 4.95 1.19 12.93
N LYS A 96 5.26 -0.07 12.61
CA LYS A 96 5.50 -1.11 13.59
C LYS A 96 6.85 -1.78 13.33
N ASN A 97 7.67 -1.87 14.36
CA ASN A 97 8.88 -2.68 14.30
C ASN A 97 8.50 -4.16 14.45
N LYS A 98 8.97 -4.97 13.53
CA LYS A 98 8.79 -6.43 13.54
C LYS A 98 10.13 -7.13 13.63
N LEU A 99 10.17 -8.21 14.37
CA LEU A 99 11.31 -9.12 14.45
C LEU A 99 11.00 -10.33 13.56
N ASN A 100 11.84 -10.59 12.59
CA ASN A 100 11.80 -11.82 11.83
C ASN A 100 12.89 -12.75 12.38
N VAL A 101 12.48 -13.79 13.11
CA VAL A 101 13.36 -14.82 13.61
C VAL A 101 13.37 -15.96 12.59
N GLN A 102 14.42 -16.05 11.80
CA GLN A 102 14.63 -17.20 10.92
C GLN A 102 15.49 -18.22 11.67
N ASP A 103 14.84 -19.31 12.09
CA ASP A 103 15.53 -20.48 12.62
C ASP A 103 15.91 -21.38 11.43
N PHE A 104 17.17 -21.41 11.07
CA PHE A 104 17.72 -22.33 10.07
C PHE A 104 18.07 -23.69 10.69
N GLY A 105 17.27 -24.17 11.64
CA GLY A 105 17.45 -25.41 12.31
C GLY A 105 17.10 -26.63 11.47
N TYR A 106 17.97 -27.08 10.57
CA TYR A 106 18.10 -28.49 10.20
C TYR A 106 19.44 -28.70 9.47
N GLY A 107 20.52 -28.68 10.22
CA GLY A 107 21.76 -29.33 9.81
C GLY A 107 21.88 -30.67 10.53
N PRO A 108 22.50 -31.71 9.94
CA PRO A 108 22.77 -32.94 10.68
C PRO A 108 23.58 -32.63 11.95
N PRO A 109 23.40 -33.37 13.05
CA PRO A 109 24.02 -33.07 14.32
C PRO A 109 25.54 -33.20 14.18
N ARG A 110 26.21 -32.10 13.92
CA ARG A 110 27.66 -31.98 14.10
C ARG A 110 27.90 -31.47 15.50
N TRP A 111 28.70 -32.12 16.21
CA TRP A 111 28.96 -32.11 17.67
C TRP A 111 29.44 -30.76 18.25
N PHE A 112 29.39 -29.68 17.57
CA PHE A 112 29.56 -28.32 18.07
C PHE A 112 28.78 -27.40 17.14
N GLY A 113 27.46 -27.28 17.36
CA GLY A 113 26.59 -26.46 16.54
C GLY A 113 26.32 -25.12 17.20
N ASN A 114 26.99 -24.04 16.76
CA ASN A 114 26.44 -22.71 16.93
C ASN A 114 25.13 -22.65 16.13
N ARG A 115 24.01 -22.48 16.81
CA ARG A 115 22.75 -22.11 16.18
C ARG A 115 22.90 -20.69 15.65
N ASP A 116 23.01 -20.55 14.37
CA ASP A 116 23.03 -19.25 13.72
C ASP A 116 21.59 -18.73 13.64
N ILE A 117 21.12 -18.14 14.74
CA ILE A 117 19.82 -17.47 14.81
C ILE A 117 20.02 -16.07 14.24
N ARG A 118 19.58 -15.83 13.02
CA ARG A 118 19.56 -14.49 12.45
C ARG A 118 18.24 -13.80 12.82
N VAL A 119 18.34 -12.81 13.69
CA VAL A 119 17.24 -11.92 14.01
C VAL A 119 17.34 -10.71 13.07
N ASN A 120 16.47 -10.64 12.08
CA ASN A 120 16.34 -9.47 11.22
C ASN A 120 15.23 -8.58 11.75
N GLN A 121 15.58 -7.40 12.23
CA GLN A 121 14.62 -6.37 12.61
C GLN A 121 14.26 -5.55 11.38
N TYR A 122 12.96 -5.41 11.11
CA TYR A 122 12.47 -4.54 10.05
C TYR A 122 11.26 -3.74 10.51
N SER A 123 11.07 -2.56 9.92
CA SER A 123 9.90 -1.74 10.18
C SER A 123 8.85 -1.97 9.10
N GLU A 124 7.61 -2.17 9.51
CA GLU A 124 6.46 -2.23 8.61
C GLU A 124 5.68 -0.93 8.71
N GLY A 125 5.47 -0.28 7.56
CA GLY A 125 4.59 0.88 7.44
C GLY A 125 3.23 0.47 6.95
N THR A 126 2.21 1.10 7.49
CA THR A 126 0.82 0.95 7.06
C THR A 126 0.25 2.32 6.75
N LEU A 127 -0.28 2.47 5.54
CA LEU A 127 -1.11 3.59 5.13
C LEU A 127 -2.56 3.13 5.08
N MET A 128 -3.42 3.76 5.86
CA MET A 128 -4.87 3.57 5.82
C MET A 128 -5.52 4.83 5.26
N VAL A 129 -6.47 4.66 4.35
CA VAL A 129 -7.23 5.74 3.72
C VAL A 129 -8.71 5.44 3.87
N ASP A 130 -9.45 6.39 4.41
CA ASP A 130 -10.90 6.36 4.57
C ASP A 130 -11.55 7.38 3.64
N PHE A 131 -12.56 6.95 2.90
CA PHE A 131 -13.48 7.83 2.20
C PHE A 131 -14.78 7.89 3.01
N ILE A 132 -15.15 9.10 3.37
CA ILE A 132 -16.23 9.41 4.30
C ILE A 132 -17.29 10.19 3.51
N ASP A 133 -18.51 9.69 3.44
CA ASP A 133 -19.61 10.44 2.83
C ASP A 133 -19.84 11.76 3.56
N ALA A 134 -19.80 12.87 2.84
CA ALA A 134 -19.90 14.20 3.44
C ALA A 134 -21.29 14.50 4.05
N LYS A 135 -22.35 13.79 3.59
CA LYS A 135 -23.71 13.97 4.07
C LYS A 135 -23.98 13.21 5.36
N SER A 136 -23.64 11.91 5.38
CA SER A 136 -23.90 11.04 6.53
C SER A 136 -22.75 11.01 7.54
N ASN A 137 -21.57 11.52 7.18
CA ASN A 137 -20.33 11.45 7.95
C ASN A 137 -19.93 9.99 8.30
N GLN A 138 -20.29 9.04 7.44
CA GLN A 138 -19.97 7.63 7.59
C GLN A 138 -18.85 7.21 6.64
N VAL A 139 -17.99 6.30 7.08
CA VAL A 139 -16.97 5.71 6.23
C VAL A 139 -17.66 4.81 5.21
N ILE A 140 -17.55 5.16 3.92
CA ILE A 140 -18.14 4.43 2.80
C ILE A 140 -17.15 3.48 2.12
N TRP A 141 -15.86 3.77 2.21
CA TRP A 141 -14.78 2.92 1.74
C TRP A 141 -13.54 3.09 2.61
N ARG A 142 -12.87 2.02 2.93
CA ARG A 142 -11.60 1.97 3.65
C ARG A 142 -10.60 1.12 2.92
N GLY A 143 -9.42 1.65 2.68
CA GLY A 143 -8.30 0.93 2.13
C GLY A 143 -7.10 0.93 3.05
N ARG A 144 -6.36 -0.18 3.05
CA ARG A 144 -5.14 -0.36 3.83
C ARG A 144 -4.05 -0.90 2.92
N ALA A 145 -2.91 -0.22 2.88
CA ALA A 145 -1.70 -0.68 2.22
C ALA A 145 -0.60 -0.88 3.27
N SER A 146 -0.01 -2.06 3.31
CA SER A 146 1.09 -2.40 4.24
C SER A 146 2.31 -2.87 3.48
N GLY A 147 3.50 -2.53 3.96
CA GLY A 147 4.75 -2.96 3.38
C GLY A 147 5.96 -2.64 4.25
N THR A 148 7.05 -3.33 3.99
CA THR A 148 8.32 -3.10 4.68
C THR A 148 8.84 -1.69 4.39
N LEU A 149 9.18 -0.95 5.43
CA LEU A 149 9.82 0.36 5.35
C LEU A 149 11.34 0.19 5.37
N GLU A 150 11.97 0.71 4.34
CA GLU A 150 13.41 0.95 4.29
C GLU A 150 13.61 2.44 4.19
N MET A 151 14.65 2.98 4.84
CA MET A 151 14.96 4.42 4.82
C MET A 151 15.17 4.95 3.39
N LYS A 152 15.70 4.11 2.49
CA LYS A 152 15.82 4.44 1.06
C LYS A 152 14.51 4.11 0.32
N GLY A 153 13.97 5.08 -0.41
CA GLY A 153 12.83 4.88 -1.30
C GLY A 153 11.45 4.90 -0.63
N VAL A 154 11.33 5.51 0.54
CA VAL A 154 10.03 5.75 1.21
C VAL A 154 9.07 6.50 0.29
N ASP A 155 9.55 7.47 -0.46
CA ASP A 155 8.82 8.23 -1.48
C ASP A 155 8.16 7.32 -2.52
N LYS A 156 8.92 6.39 -3.10
CA LYS A 156 8.42 5.42 -4.08
C LYS A 156 7.40 4.45 -3.47
N LYS A 157 7.64 4.04 -2.21
CA LYS A 157 6.70 3.15 -1.51
C LYS A 157 5.38 3.84 -1.20
N ILE A 158 5.42 5.11 -0.78
CA ILE A 158 4.23 5.94 -0.60
C ILE A 158 3.47 6.07 -1.92
N SER A 159 4.13 6.48 -3.00
CA SER A 159 3.51 6.64 -4.32
C SER A 159 2.83 5.36 -4.80
N LYS A 160 3.51 4.20 -4.69
CA LYS A 160 2.94 2.91 -5.04
C LYS A 160 1.76 2.50 -4.15
N SER A 161 1.82 2.81 -2.85
CA SER A 161 0.72 2.53 -1.92
C SER A 161 -0.52 3.33 -2.28
N VAL A 162 -0.37 4.63 -2.54
CA VAL A 162 -1.45 5.52 -2.95
C VAL A 162 -2.05 5.06 -4.28
N GLU A 163 -1.22 4.79 -5.29
CA GLU A 163 -1.68 4.29 -6.59
C GLU A 163 -2.51 3.01 -6.44
N LYS A 164 -2.02 2.04 -5.68
CA LYS A 164 -2.73 0.78 -5.46
C LYS A 164 -4.05 0.97 -4.70
N LEU A 165 -4.08 1.86 -3.70
CA LEU A 165 -5.29 2.15 -2.94
C LEU A 165 -6.36 2.79 -3.83
N VAL A 166 -6.00 3.79 -4.64
CA VAL A 166 -6.96 4.43 -5.56
C VAL A 166 -7.43 3.45 -6.64
N LYS A 167 -6.53 2.64 -7.22
CA LYS A 167 -6.92 1.57 -8.14
C LYS A 167 -7.89 0.57 -7.51
N GLN A 168 -7.66 0.20 -6.24
CA GLN A 168 -8.55 -0.72 -5.53
C GLN A 168 -9.92 -0.07 -5.29
N PHE A 169 -9.96 1.21 -4.89
CA PHE A 169 -11.21 1.98 -4.76
C PHE A 169 -12.02 1.96 -6.05
N LEU A 170 -11.40 2.33 -7.18
CA LEU A 170 -12.06 2.33 -8.48
C LEU A 170 -12.58 0.93 -8.86
N LYS A 171 -11.79 -0.12 -8.62
CA LYS A 171 -12.20 -1.50 -8.88
C LYS A 171 -13.41 -1.93 -8.04
N ASP A 172 -13.44 -1.55 -6.77
CA ASP A 172 -14.51 -1.92 -5.84
C ASP A 172 -15.82 -1.20 -6.18
N THR A 173 -15.72 0.05 -6.66
CA THR A 173 -16.86 0.92 -6.93
C THR A 173 -17.42 0.79 -8.34
N GLN A 174 -16.60 0.41 -9.33
CA GLN A 174 -17.04 0.22 -10.73
C GLN A 174 -17.74 -1.13 -10.98
N LYS A 175 -17.65 -2.09 -10.08
CA LYS A 175 -18.30 -3.42 -10.23
C LYS A 175 -19.82 -3.40 -10.07
N LYS A 176 -20.44 -2.25 -9.87
CA LYS A 176 -21.87 -2.07 -9.63
C LYS A 176 -22.53 -1.01 -10.53
N GLY A 177 -22.00 -0.83 -11.74
CA GLY A 177 -22.69 -0.08 -12.80
C GLY A 177 -23.46 -1.01 -13.70
#